data_7ec5b155cae96f9e1650bbb312e839bd
#
_entry.id   7ec5b155cae96f9e1650bbb312e839bd
#
_cell.length_a   1.000
_cell.length_b   1.000
_cell.length_c   1.000
_cell.angle_alpha   90.00
_cell.angle_beta   90.00
_cell.angle_gamma   90.00
#
_symmetry.space_group_name_H-M   'P 1'
#
loop_
_entity.id
_entity.type
_entity.pdbx_description
1 polymer ?
#
loop_
_entity_poly.entity_id
_entity_poly.type
_entity_poly.pdbx_seq_one_letter_code
_entity_poly.pdbx_strand_id
1 'polypeptide(L)'
;MKTNILDIQFDNLTREEARQAGAELLRSSDFHYAVTPNPEFILTADKDLEFQKILNQADLVLPDGIGVVYSAKILGTPLKERVAGFDFACDMLDVLDEMGGRLYLLGSKPGVAEEAGRRILEQHPNIVLCGVHDGYFQDSDPVAREVAQAQPDLLFVCLGAPKQEKWIARFGLLTGA
;
A
#
# COMPACT_ATOMS: atom_id res chain seq x y z
N MET A 1 8.78 -1.08 -17.07
CA MET A 1 9.74 -2.23 -17.11
C MET A 1 9.89 -2.74 -15.68
N LYS A 2 9.82 -4.07 -15.47
CA LYS A 2 9.99 -4.65 -14.12
C LYS A 2 11.40 -5.21 -13.94
N THR A 3 11.90 -5.17 -12.70
CA THR A 3 13.19 -5.72 -12.26
C THR A 3 12.93 -6.90 -11.32
N ASN A 4 13.44 -8.08 -11.67
CA ASN A 4 13.31 -9.27 -10.82
C ASN A 4 14.39 -9.28 -9.73
N ILE A 5 13.99 -9.45 -8.49
CA ILE A 5 14.88 -9.63 -7.34
C ILE A 5 14.32 -10.79 -6.51
N LEU A 6 14.97 -11.96 -6.54
CA LEU A 6 14.55 -13.17 -5.83
C LEU A 6 13.04 -13.46 -6.05
N ASP A 7 12.64 -13.53 -7.31
CA ASP A 7 11.29 -13.84 -7.77
C ASP A 7 10.20 -12.81 -7.40
N ILE A 8 10.57 -11.63 -6.90
CA ILE A 8 9.69 -10.47 -6.78
C ILE A 8 9.94 -9.52 -7.96
N GLN A 9 8.85 -9.12 -8.63
CA GLN A 9 8.85 -8.27 -9.83
C GLN A 9 8.64 -6.80 -9.46
N PHE A 10 9.71 -6.09 -9.16
CA PHE A 10 9.66 -4.66 -8.81
C PHE A 10 9.41 -3.78 -10.03
N ASP A 11 8.55 -2.78 -9.89
CA ASP A 11 8.39 -1.72 -10.87
C ASP A 11 9.60 -0.78 -10.80
N ASN A 12 10.31 -0.66 -11.94
CA ASN A 12 11.52 0.16 -12.04
C ASN A 12 11.15 1.60 -12.38
N LEU A 13 10.64 2.31 -11.39
CA LEU A 13 10.13 3.67 -11.47
C LEU A 13 10.94 4.61 -10.58
N THR A 14 10.99 5.88 -10.94
CA THR A 14 11.34 6.95 -10.01
C THR A 14 10.17 7.25 -9.08
N ARG A 15 10.38 8.00 -8.00
CA ARG A 15 9.29 8.44 -7.11
C ARG A 15 8.20 9.20 -7.88
N GLU A 16 8.60 10.10 -8.78
CA GLU A 16 7.65 10.88 -9.60
C GLU A 16 6.84 9.98 -10.55
N GLU A 17 7.50 9.02 -11.20
CA GLU A 17 6.82 8.03 -12.05
C GLU A 17 5.86 7.15 -11.22
N ALA A 18 6.25 6.77 -9.99
CA ALA A 18 5.39 6.00 -9.08
C ALA A 18 4.19 6.82 -8.60
N ARG A 19 4.39 8.13 -8.28
CA ARG A 19 3.30 9.05 -7.94
C ARG A 19 2.28 9.16 -9.07
N GLN A 20 2.74 9.32 -10.30
CA GLN A 20 1.87 9.40 -11.47
C GLN A 20 1.09 8.10 -11.69
N ALA A 21 1.77 6.95 -11.64
CA ALA A 21 1.12 5.64 -11.77
C ALA A 21 0.09 5.40 -10.65
N GLY A 22 0.43 5.71 -9.39
CA GLY A 22 -0.50 5.62 -8.26
C GLY A 22 -1.71 6.54 -8.42
N ALA A 23 -1.50 7.77 -8.91
CA ALA A 23 -2.58 8.71 -9.18
C ALA A 23 -3.55 8.23 -10.29
N GLU A 24 -3.05 7.50 -11.29
CA GLU A 24 -3.89 6.88 -12.32
C GLU A 24 -4.74 5.75 -11.73
N LEU A 25 -4.14 4.89 -10.89
CA LEU A 25 -4.87 3.82 -10.19
C LEU A 25 -5.93 4.40 -9.25
N LEU A 26 -5.59 5.42 -8.46
CA LEU A 26 -6.51 6.06 -7.53
C LEU A 26 -7.72 6.72 -8.20
N ARG A 27 -7.58 7.15 -9.47
CA ARG A 27 -8.68 7.71 -10.27
C ARG A 27 -9.49 6.65 -11.03
N SER A 28 -9.03 5.41 -11.02
CA SER A 28 -9.76 4.29 -11.61
C SER A 28 -10.99 3.93 -10.78
N SER A 29 -11.99 3.33 -11.41
CA SER A 29 -13.14 2.74 -10.72
C SER A 29 -12.94 1.28 -10.32
N ASP A 30 -11.80 0.69 -10.71
CA ASP A 30 -11.47 -0.70 -10.43
C ASP A 30 -10.65 -0.80 -9.13
N PHE A 31 -10.72 -1.95 -8.46
CA PHE A 31 -9.87 -2.24 -7.32
C PHE A 31 -8.41 -2.39 -7.74
N HIS A 32 -7.54 -1.67 -7.09
CA HIS A 32 -6.09 -1.75 -7.27
C HIS A 32 -5.38 -1.81 -5.92
N TYR A 33 -4.17 -2.38 -5.90
CA TYR A 33 -3.33 -2.28 -4.71
C TYR A 33 -1.86 -2.13 -5.04
N ALA A 34 -1.17 -1.40 -4.16
CA ALA A 34 0.26 -1.21 -4.20
C ALA A 34 0.93 -1.85 -2.98
N VAL A 35 2.12 -2.39 -3.19
CA VAL A 35 2.97 -2.92 -2.13
C VAL A 35 4.36 -2.30 -2.21
N THR A 36 5.02 -2.17 -1.06
CA THR A 36 6.34 -1.55 -0.96
C THR A 36 7.34 -2.50 -0.28
N PRO A 37 7.70 -3.62 -0.96
CA PRO A 37 8.53 -4.63 -0.34
C PRO A 37 9.94 -4.11 -0.02
N ASN A 38 10.37 -4.36 1.21
CA ASN A 38 11.73 -4.18 1.70
C ASN A 38 12.48 -5.53 1.73
N PRO A 39 13.77 -5.60 2.14
CA PRO A 39 14.51 -6.86 2.19
C PRO A 39 13.87 -7.95 3.07
N GLU A 40 13.15 -7.57 4.15
CA GLU A 40 12.46 -8.54 5.03
C GLU A 40 11.28 -9.20 4.32
N PHE A 41 10.54 -8.42 3.49
CA PHE A 41 9.48 -8.96 2.64
C PHE A 41 10.02 -10.01 1.67
N ILE A 42 11.16 -9.73 1.02
CA ILE A 42 11.79 -10.64 0.07
C ILE A 42 12.17 -11.95 0.76
N LEU A 43 12.81 -11.87 1.95
CA LEU A 43 13.17 -13.05 2.73
C LEU A 43 11.97 -13.85 3.24
N THR A 44 10.86 -13.18 3.51
CA THR A 44 9.60 -13.82 3.90
C THR A 44 8.96 -14.50 2.70
N ALA A 45 8.92 -13.84 1.56
CA ALA A 45 8.36 -14.35 0.30
C ALA A 45 9.10 -15.58 -0.24
N ASP A 46 10.42 -15.67 -0.01
CA ASP A 46 11.23 -16.85 -0.34
C ASP A 46 10.76 -18.13 0.39
N LYS A 47 10.10 -17.97 1.55
CA LYS A 47 9.58 -19.07 2.37
C LYS A 47 8.05 -19.21 2.33
N ASP A 48 7.35 -18.24 1.79
CA ASP A 48 5.89 -18.18 1.71
C ASP A 48 5.47 -17.86 0.27
N LEU A 49 5.22 -18.92 -0.51
CA LEU A 49 4.83 -18.81 -1.93
C LEU A 49 3.48 -18.10 -2.13
N GLU A 50 2.58 -18.16 -1.13
CA GLU A 50 1.32 -17.41 -1.18
C GLU A 50 1.61 -15.90 -1.09
N PHE A 51 2.43 -15.51 -0.13
CA PHE A 51 2.86 -14.12 0.03
C PHE A 51 3.61 -13.60 -1.19
N GLN A 52 4.52 -14.41 -1.77
CA GLN A 52 5.21 -14.08 -3.02
C GLN A 52 4.24 -13.78 -4.16
N LYS A 53 3.20 -14.63 -4.33
CA LYS A 53 2.17 -14.41 -5.36
C LYS A 53 1.41 -13.13 -5.12
N ILE A 54 1.02 -12.84 -3.88
CA ILE A 54 0.31 -11.62 -3.53
C ILE A 54 1.15 -10.40 -3.89
N LEU A 55 2.45 -10.38 -3.55
CA LEU A 55 3.33 -9.27 -3.92
C LEU A 55 3.41 -9.07 -5.44
N ASN A 56 3.53 -10.17 -6.20
CA ASN A 56 3.65 -10.12 -7.67
C ASN A 56 2.32 -9.80 -8.40
N GLN A 57 1.19 -9.94 -7.74
CA GLN A 57 -0.13 -9.59 -8.28
C GLN A 57 -0.50 -8.13 -8.06
N ALA A 58 0.27 -7.40 -7.26
CA ALA A 58 0.03 -5.97 -7.05
C ALA A 58 0.21 -5.16 -8.34
N ASP A 59 -0.62 -4.15 -8.50
CA ASP A 59 -0.56 -3.22 -9.64
C ASP A 59 0.74 -2.40 -9.61
N LEU A 60 1.20 -2.03 -8.39
CA LEU A 60 2.49 -1.40 -8.15
C LEU A 60 3.29 -2.18 -7.09
N VAL A 61 4.53 -2.53 -7.42
CA VAL A 61 5.49 -3.17 -6.53
C VAL A 61 6.71 -2.26 -6.41
N LEU A 62 6.73 -1.40 -5.40
CA LEU A 62 7.72 -0.34 -5.27
C LEU A 62 8.88 -0.75 -4.35
N PRO A 63 10.14 -0.47 -4.73
CA PRO A 63 11.30 -0.90 -3.96
C PRO A 63 11.52 -0.03 -2.73
N ASP A 64 11.13 -0.51 -1.55
CA ASP A 64 11.40 0.18 -0.29
C ASP A 64 12.68 -0.35 0.37
N GLY A 65 13.52 0.57 0.76
CA GLY A 65 14.79 0.28 1.41
C GLY A 65 15.97 0.17 0.47
N ILE A 66 17.10 0.71 0.94
CA ILE A 66 18.34 0.77 0.16
C ILE A 66 18.89 -0.62 -0.16
N GLY A 67 18.58 -1.63 0.67
CA GLY A 67 19.01 -3.01 0.46
C GLY A 67 18.43 -3.61 -0.82
N VAL A 68 17.17 -3.28 -1.17
CA VAL A 68 16.53 -3.72 -2.43
C VAL A 68 17.28 -3.14 -3.63
N VAL A 69 17.60 -1.84 -3.57
CA VAL A 69 18.33 -1.13 -4.65
C VAL A 69 19.73 -1.70 -4.84
N TYR A 70 20.45 -1.98 -3.75
CA TYR A 70 21.79 -2.63 -3.83
C TYR A 70 21.70 -4.05 -4.37
N SER A 71 20.71 -4.83 -3.97
CA SER A 71 20.50 -6.19 -4.49
C SER A 71 20.26 -6.17 -6.00
N ALA A 72 19.43 -5.27 -6.50
CA ALA A 72 19.19 -5.07 -7.93
C ALA A 72 20.50 -4.74 -8.69
N LYS A 73 21.34 -3.88 -8.12
CA LYS A 73 22.63 -3.51 -8.71
C LYS A 73 23.59 -4.70 -8.78
N ILE A 74 23.67 -5.50 -7.71
CA ILE A 74 24.53 -6.70 -7.66
C ILE A 74 24.06 -7.74 -8.69
N LEU A 75 22.73 -7.88 -8.86
CA LEU A 75 22.14 -8.82 -9.84
C LEU A 75 22.21 -8.31 -11.29
N GLY A 76 22.79 -7.13 -11.55
CA GLY A 76 22.99 -6.59 -12.90
C GLY A 76 21.73 -5.96 -13.51
N THR A 77 20.67 -5.77 -12.73
CA THR A 77 19.38 -5.17 -13.16
C THR A 77 19.02 -3.98 -12.28
N PRO A 78 19.78 -2.86 -12.34
CA PRO A 78 19.67 -1.77 -11.40
C PRO A 78 18.30 -1.11 -11.44
N LEU A 79 17.77 -0.77 -10.26
CA LEU A 79 16.60 0.08 -10.09
C LEU A 79 16.97 1.55 -10.25
N LYS A 80 16.06 2.35 -10.80
CA LYS A 80 16.24 3.79 -11.00
C LYS A 80 16.39 4.52 -9.66
N GLU A 81 15.52 4.18 -8.70
CA GLU A 81 15.41 4.89 -7.43
C GLU A 81 14.84 3.98 -6.34
N ARG A 82 15.10 4.33 -5.07
CA ARG A 82 14.36 3.80 -3.94
C ARG A 82 13.05 4.60 -3.80
N VAL A 83 11.91 3.92 -3.83
CA VAL A 83 10.61 4.54 -3.53
C VAL A 83 10.16 4.05 -2.16
N ALA A 84 10.34 4.88 -1.13
CA ALA A 84 9.92 4.53 0.22
C ALA A 84 8.39 4.50 0.33
N GLY A 85 7.87 3.47 0.99
CA GLY A 85 6.42 3.32 1.16
C GLY A 85 5.75 4.50 1.86
N PHE A 86 6.43 5.09 2.85
CA PHE A 86 5.95 6.29 3.53
C PHE A 86 5.84 7.50 2.59
N ASP A 87 6.88 7.74 1.77
CA ASP A 87 6.88 8.86 0.82
C ASP A 87 5.78 8.68 -0.23
N PHE A 88 5.61 7.45 -0.73
CA PHE A 88 4.55 7.13 -1.68
C PHE A 88 3.15 7.28 -1.05
N ALA A 89 2.96 6.88 0.21
CA ALA A 89 1.71 7.11 0.92
C ALA A 89 1.39 8.61 1.07
N CYS A 90 2.39 9.44 1.38
CA CYS A 90 2.23 10.90 1.40
C CYS A 90 1.84 11.46 0.03
N ASP A 91 2.51 10.98 -1.04
CA ASP A 91 2.17 11.39 -2.41
C ASP A 91 0.71 11.02 -2.79
N MET A 92 0.21 9.88 -2.31
CA MET A 92 -1.19 9.48 -2.52
C MET A 92 -2.18 10.30 -1.70
N LEU A 93 -1.80 10.76 -0.50
CA LEU A 93 -2.63 11.70 0.28
C LEU A 93 -2.73 13.05 -0.42
N ASP A 94 -1.64 13.57 -1.02
CA ASP A 94 -1.69 14.80 -1.82
C ASP A 94 -2.68 14.66 -3.00
N VAL A 95 -2.61 13.55 -3.73
CA VAL A 95 -3.51 13.26 -4.85
C VAL A 95 -4.97 13.14 -4.37
N LEU A 96 -5.18 12.44 -3.24
CA LEU A 96 -6.52 12.27 -2.66
C LEU A 96 -7.12 13.60 -2.22
N ASP A 97 -6.30 14.50 -1.64
CA ASP A 97 -6.72 15.85 -1.26
C ASP A 97 -7.13 16.69 -2.47
N GLU A 98 -6.34 16.63 -3.56
CA GLU A 98 -6.69 17.28 -4.84
C GLU A 98 -8.05 16.79 -5.39
N MET A 99 -8.40 15.54 -5.14
CA MET A 99 -9.66 14.92 -5.59
C MET A 99 -10.84 15.18 -4.63
N GLY A 100 -10.57 15.61 -3.39
CA GLY A 100 -11.60 15.64 -2.33
C GLY A 100 -12.08 14.24 -1.96
N GLY A 101 -11.19 13.24 -2.05
CA GLY A 101 -11.52 11.83 -1.93
C GLY A 101 -11.67 11.34 -0.50
N ARG A 102 -12.05 10.07 -0.37
CA ARG A 102 -12.42 9.40 0.89
C ARG A 102 -11.29 8.48 1.35
N LEU A 103 -10.80 8.70 2.57
CA LEU A 103 -9.72 7.92 3.19
C LEU A 103 -10.28 7.01 4.29
N TYR A 104 -9.84 5.75 4.30
CA TYR A 104 -10.02 4.84 5.43
C TYR A 104 -8.67 4.39 5.99
N LEU A 105 -8.52 4.36 7.30
CA LEU A 105 -7.31 3.90 7.98
C LEU A 105 -7.62 2.61 8.76
N LEU A 106 -6.97 1.50 8.37
CA LEU A 106 -7.14 0.19 9.01
C LEU A 106 -5.82 -0.28 9.59
N GLY A 107 -5.77 -0.49 10.88
CA GLY A 107 -4.62 -1.11 11.52
C GLY A 107 -4.02 -0.29 12.66
N SER A 108 -2.79 -0.65 13.03
CA SER A 108 -2.10 -0.07 14.18
C SER A 108 -2.75 -0.39 15.55
N LYS A 109 -2.23 0.21 16.63
CA LYS A 109 -2.80 0.10 17.97
C LYS A 109 -4.02 1.02 18.10
N PRO A 110 -4.96 0.71 19.03
CA PRO A 110 -6.07 1.60 19.33
C PRO A 110 -5.62 3.02 19.61
N GLY A 111 -6.31 4.00 19.03
CA GLY A 111 -6.00 5.44 19.12
C GLY A 111 -4.95 5.96 18.13
N VAL A 112 -4.17 5.08 17.49
CA VAL A 112 -3.13 5.51 16.55
C VAL A 112 -3.71 5.92 15.20
N ALA A 113 -4.66 5.15 14.68
CA ALA A 113 -5.31 5.47 13.40
C ALA A 113 -6.14 6.76 13.49
N GLU A 114 -6.81 6.99 14.63
CA GLU A 114 -7.58 8.21 14.90
C GLU A 114 -6.66 9.44 14.95
N GLU A 115 -5.54 9.34 15.66
CA GLU A 115 -4.57 10.44 15.72
C GLU A 115 -3.89 10.70 14.38
N ALA A 116 -3.58 9.65 13.62
CA ALA A 116 -3.06 9.78 12.26
C ALA A 116 -4.07 10.50 11.36
N GLY A 117 -5.34 10.08 11.40
CA GLY A 117 -6.43 10.71 10.65
C GLY A 117 -6.56 12.20 10.98
N ARG A 118 -6.55 12.56 12.26
CA ARG A 118 -6.59 13.96 12.69
C ARG A 118 -5.45 14.78 12.08
N ARG A 119 -4.21 14.27 12.12
CA ARG A 119 -3.04 14.96 11.55
C ARG A 119 -3.07 15.05 10.03
N ILE A 120 -3.58 14.02 9.38
CA ILE A 120 -3.76 14.03 7.92
C ILE A 120 -4.71 15.15 7.53
N LEU A 121 -5.88 15.27 8.20
CA LEU A 121 -6.87 16.31 7.91
C LEU A 121 -6.37 17.74 8.20
N GLU A 122 -5.40 17.93 9.09
CA GLU A 122 -4.74 19.23 9.30
C GLU A 122 -3.90 19.67 8.09
N GLN A 123 -3.33 18.71 7.35
CA GLN A 123 -2.46 18.97 6.19
C GLN A 123 -3.22 18.84 4.86
N HIS A 124 -4.28 18.04 4.83
CA HIS A 124 -5.07 17.69 3.66
C HIS A 124 -6.58 17.93 3.95
N PRO A 125 -7.01 19.21 3.97
CA PRO A 125 -8.35 19.59 4.45
C PRO A 125 -9.49 19.17 3.52
N ASN A 126 -9.21 18.79 2.28
CA ASN A 126 -10.25 18.34 1.34
C ASN A 126 -10.53 16.84 1.44
N ILE A 127 -9.67 16.07 2.14
CA ILE A 127 -9.88 14.63 2.36
C ILE A 127 -11.07 14.41 3.30
N VAL A 128 -11.92 13.45 2.96
CA VAL A 128 -12.98 12.95 3.84
C VAL A 128 -12.50 11.70 4.54
N LEU A 129 -12.15 11.77 5.83
CA LEU A 129 -11.85 10.58 6.64
C LEU A 129 -13.17 9.82 6.87
N CYS A 130 -13.39 8.77 6.07
CA CYS A 130 -14.65 8.03 6.07
C CYS A 130 -14.70 6.89 7.10
N GLY A 131 -13.56 6.53 7.70
CA GLY A 131 -13.51 5.59 8.80
C GLY A 131 -12.09 5.30 9.29
N VAL A 132 -12.03 4.75 10.50
CA VAL A 132 -10.81 4.26 11.13
C VAL A 132 -11.13 2.98 11.89
N HIS A 133 -10.22 2.01 11.86
CA HIS A 133 -10.34 0.78 12.66
C HIS A 133 -8.94 0.33 13.08
N ASP A 134 -8.76 -0.03 14.34
CA ASP A 134 -7.47 -0.56 14.80
C ASP A 134 -7.18 -1.97 14.26
N GLY A 135 -5.94 -2.46 14.45
CA GLY A 135 -5.49 -3.75 13.93
C GLY A 135 -5.75 -4.95 14.86
N TYR A 136 -6.48 -4.77 15.97
CA TYR A 136 -6.67 -5.77 17.02
C TYR A 136 -8.05 -6.46 16.97
N PHE A 137 -8.42 -6.92 15.78
CA PHE A 137 -9.63 -7.71 15.56
C PHE A 137 -9.30 -9.21 15.38
N GLN A 138 -10.24 -10.07 15.73
CA GLN A 138 -10.11 -11.52 15.58
C GLN A 138 -10.75 -12.01 14.27
N ASP A 139 -11.84 -11.38 13.85
CA ASP A 139 -12.56 -11.69 12.63
C ASP A 139 -12.44 -10.53 11.63
N SER A 140 -11.94 -10.85 10.43
CA SER A 140 -11.76 -9.86 9.36
C SER A 140 -13.03 -9.58 8.55
N ASP A 141 -13.99 -10.51 8.50
CA ASP A 141 -15.20 -10.36 7.69
C ASP A 141 -16.06 -9.14 8.09
N PRO A 142 -16.34 -8.91 9.40
CA PRO A 142 -17.06 -7.70 9.82
C PRO A 142 -16.32 -6.41 9.48
N VAL A 143 -14.99 -6.40 9.69
CA VAL A 143 -14.14 -5.22 9.40
C VAL A 143 -14.13 -4.91 7.90
N ALA A 144 -13.99 -5.93 7.05
CA ALA A 144 -14.01 -5.73 5.60
C ALA A 144 -15.37 -5.16 5.11
N ARG A 145 -16.50 -5.60 5.71
CA ARG A 145 -17.83 -5.04 5.42
C ARG A 145 -17.98 -3.61 5.91
N GLU A 146 -17.40 -3.27 7.06
CA GLU A 146 -17.39 -1.90 7.57
C GLU A 146 -16.63 -0.98 6.60
N VAL A 147 -15.44 -1.39 6.14
CA VAL A 147 -14.67 -0.66 5.13
C VAL A 147 -15.48 -0.48 3.85
N ALA A 148 -16.11 -1.56 3.34
CA ALA A 148 -16.94 -1.51 2.14
C ALA A 148 -18.13 -0.55 2.28
N GLN A 149 -18.78 -0.50 3.45
CA GLN A 149 -19.87 0.44 3.73
C GLN A 149 -19.41 1.89 3.78
N ALA A 150 -18.16 2.12 4.20
CA ALA A 150 -17.56 3.45 4.23
C ALA A 150 -17.20 3.96 2.83
N GLN A 151 -17.13 3.10 1.81
CA GLN A 151 -16.81 3.43 0.41
C GLN A 151 -15.58 4.36 0.29
N PRO A 152 -14.39 3.91 0.73
CA PRO A 152 -13.17 4.69 0.56
C PRO A 152 -12.68 4.69 -0.88
N ASP A 153 -12.07 5.80 -1.32
CA ASP A 153 -11.28 5.84 -2.54
C ASP A 153 -9.85 5.36 -2.29
N LEU A 154 -9.34 5.55 -1.05
CA LEU A 154 -8.02 5.09 -0.60
C LEU A 154 -8.13 4.41 0.76
N LEU A 155 -7.58 3.20 0.85
CA LEU A 155 -7.49 2.42 2.07
C LEU A 155 -6.03 2.18 2.45
N PHE A 156 -5.61 2.67 3.61
CA PHE A 156 -4.32 2.27 4.20
C PHE A 156 -4.51 1.08 5.13
N VAL A 157 -3.84 -0.04 4.80
CA VAL A 157 -3.85 -1.26 5.61
C VAL A 157 -2.52 -1.39 6.36
N CYS A 158 -2.54 -1.18 7.67
CA CYS A 158 -1.37 -1.13 8.55
C CYS A 158 -1.40 -2.25 9.60
N LEU A 159 -1.52 -3.50 9.15
CA LEU A 159 -1.62 -4.69 10.01
C LEU A 159 -0.26 -5.39 10.22
N GLY A 160 0.79 -4.90 9.55
CA GLY A 160 2.11 -5.54 9.48
C GLY A 160 2.17 -6.68 8.46
N ALA A 161 3.36 -6.82 7.84
CA ALA A 161 3.60 -7.90 6.87
C ALA A 161 3.77 -9.26 7.57
N PRO A 162 3.36 -10.36 6.96
CA PRO A 162 2.60 -10.49 5.70
C PRO A 162 1.06 -10.38 5.89
N LYS A 163 0.59 -10.05 7.10
CA LYS A 163 -0.85 -10.05 7.44
C LYS A 163 -1.62 -9.03 6.61
N GLN A 164 -1.08 -7.83 6.41
CA GLN A 164 -1.74 -6.76 5.64
C GLN A 164 -1.91 -7.14 4.16
N GLU A 165 -0.90 -7.70 3.51
CA GLU A 165 -0.98 -8.10 2.11
C GLU A 165 -1.95 -9.26 1.91
N LYS A 166 -1.95 -10.25 2.82
CA LYS A 166 -2.91 -11.35 2.81
C LYS A 166 -4.35 -10.86 3.04
N TRP A 167 -4.53 -9.86 3.91
CA TRP A 167 -5.82 -9.23 4.12
C TRP A 167 -6.30 -8.50 2.87
N ILE A 168 -5.44 -7.70 2.22
CA ILE A 168 -5.74 -7.00 0.96
C ILE A 168 -6.12 -8.00 -0.13
N ALA A 169 -5.33 -9.05 -0.33
CA ALA A 169 -5.60 -10.07 -1.35
C ALA A 169 -6.94 -10.78 -1.14
N ARG A 170 -7.36 -10.97 0.11
CA ARG A 170 -8.63 -11.64 0.44
C ARG A 170 -9.84 -10.72 0.39
N PHE A 171 -9.70 -9.49 0.86
CA PHE A 171 -10.83 -8.60 1.12
C PHE A 171 -10.82 -7.32 0.27
N GLY A 172 -9.71 -6.98 -0.38
CA GLY A 172 -9.54 -5.73 -1.10
C GLY A 172 -10.64 -5.50 -2.14
N LEU A 173 -10.93 -6.49 -2.97
CA LEU A 173 -12.02 -6.41 -3.95
C LEU A 173 -13.40 -6.14 -3.31
N LEU A 174 -13.64 -6.64 -2.10
CA LEU A 174 -14.89 -6.40 -1.37
C LEU A 174 -14.98 -4.95 -0.88
N THR A 175 -13.84 -4.35 -0.51
CA THR A 175 -13.83 -2.97 0.01
C THR A 175 -14.13 -1.92 -1.05
N GLY A 176 -13.81 -2.20 -2.31
CA GLY A 176 -14.01 -1.29 -3.44
C GLY A 176 -13.06 -0.08 -3.43
N ALA A 177 -11.95 -0.14 -2.65
CA ALA A 177 -10.94 0.92 -2.54
C ALA A 177 -9.85 0.76 -3.59
#